data_91d950f4437568194d12a5f049791cfd
#
_entry.id   91d950f4437568194d12a5f049791cfd
#
_cell.length_a   1.000
_cell.length_b   1.000
_cell.length_c   1.000
_cell.angle_alpha   90.00
_cell.angle_beta   90.00
_cell.angle_gamma   90.00
#
_symmetry.space_group_name_H-M   'P 1'
#
loop_
_entity.id
_entity.type
_entity.pdbx_description
1 polymer ?
#
loop_
_entity_poly.entity_id
_entity_poly.type
_entity_poly.pdbx_seq_one_letter_code
_entity_poly.pdbx_strand_id
1 'polypeptide(L)'
;ETWSYNMVPPIVPGFSFNQVRSSSRVGLHPQLVDYNLLKSDGAHVGLNDDSTVAPGASITYLWYAGDIVPNKKGTRIVGIPHEFGAIALEDMGDVIKHASHGAIGALVIEPQCSRWDEGAGSKAQVEITYWKPEAVLSRHGKHLKRKICPAAEPNLDSGKLYRFKEMVLLYQDNLSVQQYGQPVPNLRNGDDSEDSGQKGFNYRTEPLWARLGASAADEPETMSQFDWSNVLSSTVPHFRCEADFVNKKYCDPETPIFTAKAGEPVRFRVVHPGGHPRQHGFTLFGHDWVPSPWVDASKTMGWNQDGLTRVGSAGGIGPGRDVNILTTAGGDCKVSGDYLYRTQEGFMFGGGLWGIFRVDENPGLRWYQPAWAWAGNLFGYETNGVASADVCKVQALNNAPVVQP
;
A
#
# COMPACT_ATOMS: atom_id res chain seq x y z
N GLU A 1 6.97 20.87 19.02
CA GLU A 1 7.67 20.14 17.93
C GLU A 1 9.14 20.47 17.96
N THR A 2 9.97 19.45 18.06
CA THR A 2 11.41 19.54 17.86
C THR A 2 11.71 19.38 16.38
N TRP A 3 12.19 20.43 15.76
CA TRP A 3 12.49 20.44 14.34
C TRP A 3 13.86 19.82 14.07
N SER A 4 13.90 18.85 13.17
CA SER A 4 15.17 18.41 12.58
C SER A 4 15.59 19.41 11.52
N TYR A 5 16.81 19.92 11.60
CA TYR A 5 17.37 20.87 10.61
C TYR A 5 17.47 20.28 9.20
N ASN A 6 17.35 18.98 9.07
CA ASN A 6 17.58 18.27 7.81
C ASN A 6 16.29 17.84 7.08
N MET A 7 15.12 18.17 7.64
CA MET A 7 13.86 17.68 7.05
C MET A 7 13.41 18.45 5.82
N VAL A 8 13.82 19.70 5.67
CA VAL A 8 13.54 20.52 4.50
C VAL A 8 14.83 21.13 4.00
N PRO A 9 15.34 20.72 2.84
CA PRO A 9 16.58 21.25 2.27
C PRO A 9 16.50 22.76 2.03
N PRO A 10 17.60 23.50 2.13
CA PRO A 10 17.62 24.92 1.80
C PRO A 10 17.41 25.10 0.30
N ILE A 11 16.45 25.96 -0.07
CA ILE A 11 16.16 26.27 -1.47
C ILE A 11 17.15 27.28 -2.06
N VAL A 12 17.62 28.19 -1.22
CA VAL A 12 18.62 29.19 -1.58
C VAL A 12 19.67 29.31 -0.48
N PRO A 13 20.92 29.70 -0.82
CA PRO A 13 21.94 29.89 0.19
C PRO A 13 21.49 30.89 1.27
N GLY A 14 21.63 30.47 2.53
CA GLY A 14 21.27 31.28 3.68
C GLY A 14 19.79 31.33 4.05
N PHE A 15 18.91 30.65 3.29
CA PHE A 15 17.49 30.52 3.62
C PHE A 15 17.10 29.05 3.75
N SER A 16 16.40 28.69 4.83
CA SER A 16 15.83 27.36 5.03
C SER A 16 14.40 27.48 5.51
N PHE A 17 13.52 26.66 4.96
CA PHE A 17 12.13 26.55 5.44
C PHE A 17 12.05 26.14 6.92
N ASN A 18 13.08 25.51 7.45
CA ASN A 18 13.15 25.17 8.89
C ASN A 18 13.16 26.41 9.79
N GLN A 19 13.58 27.58 9.28
CA GLN A 19 13.57 28.85 10.00
C GLN A 19 12.22 29.56 9.97
N VAL A 20 11.32 29.14 9.10
CA VAL A 20 9.97 29.70 9.01
C VAL A 20 9.10 29.03 10.07
N ARG A 21 8.32 29.82 10.80
CA ARG A 21 7.38 29.29 11.81
C ARG A 21 6.33 28.42 11.12
N SER A 22 6.06 27.21 11.68
CA SER A 22 4.96 26.37 11.25
C SER A 22 3.61 27.04 11.49
N SER A 23 2.68 26.78 10.60
CA SER A 23 1.28 27.00 10.86
C SER A 23 0.76 26.03 11.94
N SER A 24 -0.22 26.48 12.72
CA SER A 24 -1.00 25.62 13.60
C SER A 24 -2.37 25.28 13.02
N ARG A 25 -2.64 25.72 11.79
CA ARG A 25 -3.89 25.40 11.09
C ARG A 25 -3.75 24.06 10.37
N VAL A 26 -4.85 23.37 10.16
CA VAL A 26 -4.94 22.11 9.44
C VAL A 26 -5.99 22.22 8.34
N GLY A 27 -5.73 21.62 7.19
CA GLY A 27 -6.68 21.57 6.09
C GLY A 27 -6.42 20.34 5.23
N LEU A 28 -7.43 19.50 5.06
CA LEU A 28 -7.30 18.28 4.26
C LEU A 28 -7.75 18.53 2.83
N HIS A 29 -6.82 18.43 1.89
CA HIS A 29 -7.06 18.53 0.46
C HIS A 29 -7.10 17.13 -0.16
N PRO A 30 -8.22 16.71 -0.78
CA PRO A 30 -8.32 15.43 -1.46
C PRO A 30 -7.99 15.58 -2.95
N GLN A 31 -7.41 14.55 -3.52
CA GLN A 31 -7.29 14.42 -4.97
C GLN A 31 -8.49 13.64 -5.54
N LEU A 32 -8.73 13.73 -6.84
CA LEU A 32 -9.65 12.91 -7.66
C LEU A 32 -11.14 13.00 -7.33
N VAL A 33 -11.56 13.42 -6.16
CA VAL A 33 -12.97 13.56 -5.79
C VAL A 33 -13.52 14.92 -6.20
N ASP A 34 -14.81 15.00 -6.48
CA ASP A 34 -15.49 16.27 -6.74
C ASP A 34 -15.88 16.97 -5.44
N TYR A 35 -15.67 18.26 -5.36
CA TYR A 35 -16.02 19.09 -4.18
C TYR A 35 -16.27 20.55 -4.55
N ASN A 36 -16.85 21.27 -3.63
CA ASN A 36 -17.02 22.71 -3.75
C ASN A 36 -15.69 23.41 -3.40
N LEU A 37 -15.02 23.94 -4.42
CA LEU A 37 -13.72 24.61 -4.31
C LEU A 37 -13.69 25.73 -3.26
N LEU A 38 -14.81 26.43 -3.04
CA LEU A 38 -14.88 27.54 -2.09
C LEU A 38 -15.05 27.11 -0.63
N LYS A 39 -15.39 25.84 -0.36
CA LYS A 39 -15.78 25.41 1.00
C LYS A 39 -15.19 24.08 1.46
N SER A 40 -14.73 23.25 0.55
CA SER A 40 -14.32 21.88 0.85
C SER A 40 -12.96 21.52 0.23
N ASP A 41 -12.19 22.52 -0.09
CA ASP A 41 -10.86 22.43 -0.68
C ASP A 41 -9.77 22.04 0.36
N GLY A 42 -10.01 22.42 1.63
CA GLY A 42 -9.02 22.22 2.69
C GLY A 42 -7.85 23.20 2.67
N ALA A 43 -7.92 24.23 1.82
CA ALA A 43 -6.87 25.20 1.61
C ALA A 43 -7.39 26.65 1.69
N HIS A 44 -6.46 27.60 1.62
CA HIS A 44 -6.77 29.01 1.43
C HIS A 44 -6.02 29.51 0.19
N VAL A 45 -6.69 29.44 -0.95
CA VAL A 45 -6.07 29.69 -2.26
C VAL A 45 -6.68 30.93 -2.92
N GLY A 46 -5.85 31.88 -3.29
CA GLY A 46 -6.26 33.07 -4.04
C GLY A 46 -7.33 33.87 -3.32
N LEU A 47 -8.50 34.02 -3.95
CA LEU A 47 -9.67 34.73 -3.41
C LEU A 47 -10.74 33.80 -2.83
N ASN A 48 -10.45 32.52 -2.72
CA ASN A 48 -11.37 31.54 -2.11
C ASN A 48 -11.47 31.76 -0.62
N ASP A 49 -12.58 31.31 -0.03
CA ASP A 49 -12.75 31.28 1.41
C ASP A 49 -11.67 30.38 2.05
N ASP A 50 -11.21 30.76 3.25
CA ASP A 50 -10.29 29.93 4.03
C ASP A 50 -11.01 28.67 4.52
N SER A 51 -10.71 27.54 3.93
CA SER A 51 -11.23 26.22 4.31
C SER A 51 -10.26 25.41 5.19
N THR A 52 -9.23 26.04 5.76
CA THR A 52 -8.42 25.46 6.82
C THR A 52 -9.05 25.70 8.20
N VAL A 53 -8.61 24.98 9.21
CA VAL A 53 -9.18 25.07 10.57
C VAL A 53 -8.08 25.35 11.60
N ALA A 54 -8.39 26.23 12.54
CA ALA A 54 -7.51 26.57 13.66
C ALA A 54 -7.59 25.50 14.78
N PRO A 55 -6.58 25.42 15.68
CA PRO A 55 -6.63 24.55 16.84
C PRO A 55 -7.91 24.74 17.67
N GLY A 56 -8.52 23.62 18.08
CA GLY A 56 -9.75 23.60 18.87
C GLY A 56 -11.04 23.88 18.07
N ALA A 57 -10.93 24.24 16.80
CA ALA A 57 -12.08 24.38 15.90
C ALA A 57 -12.27 23.10 15.06
N SER A 58 -13.41 23.02 14.35
CA SER A 58 -13.74 21.92 13.45
C SER A 58 -14.32 22.45 12.15
N ILE A 59 -14.06 21.72 11.06
CA ILE A 59 -14.64 21.97 9.75
C ILE A 59 -15.13 20.65 9.17
N THR A 60 -16.19 20.69 8.38
CA THR A 60 -16.71 19.53 7.67
C THR A 60 -16.60 19.78 6.17
N TYR A 61 -15.84 18.92 5.50
CA TYR A 61 -15.75 18.91 4.05
C TYR A 61 -16.82 17.98 3.46
N LEU A 62 -17.34 18.36 2.31
CA LEU A 62 -18.25 17.53 1.54
C LEU A 62 -17.58 17.16 0.22
N TRP A 63 -17.21 15.89 0.08
CA TRP A 63 -16.56 15.31 -1.08
C TRP A 63 -17.46 14.27 -1.73
N TYR A 64 -17.49 14.26 -3.06
CA TYR A 64 -18.20 13.26 -3.83
C TYR A 64 -17.20 12.32 -4.53
N ALA A 65 -17.27 11.04 -4.21
CA ALA A 65 -16.42 10.02 -4.81
C ALA A 65 -16.91 9.64 -6.22
N GLY A 66 -16.60 10.45 -7.20
CA GLY A 66 -17.02 10.30 -8.59
C GLY A 66 -17.11 11.65 -9.30
N ASP A 67 -17.68 11.63 -10.51
CA ASP A 67 -17.89 12.83 -11.32
C ASP A 67 -19.28 13.45 -11.04
N ILE A 68 -19.36 14.75 -10.99
CA ILE A 68 -20.59 15.52 -10.96
C ILE A 68 -20.77 16.22 -12.31
N VAL A 69 -21.63 15.68 -13.16
CA VAL A 69 -21.80 16.15 -14.54
C VAL A 69 -23.24 16.60 -14.83
N PRO A 70 -23.45 17.59 -15.68
CA PRO A 70 -24.78 17.89 -16.16
C PRO A 70 -25.35 16.74 -17.00
N ASN A 71 -26.64 16.48 -16.90
CA ASN A 71 -27.30 15.55 -17.77
C ASN A 71 -27.26 16.06 -19.25
N LYS A 72 -27.55 15.17 -20.21
CA LYS A 72 -27.52 15.48 -21.66
C LYS A 72 -28.35 16.71 -22.06
N LYS A 73 -29.31 17.14 -21.22
CA LYS A 73 -30.17 18.31 -21.46
C LYS A 73 -29.72 19.54 -20.69
N GLY A 74 -28.69 19.45 -19.87
CA GLY A 74 -28.22 20.55 -19.01
C GLY A 74 -29.19 20.96 -17.90
N THR A 75 -30.27 20.20 -17.66
CA THR A 75 -31.33 20.57 -16.73
C THR A 75 -31.17 19.99 -15.32
N ARG A 76 -30.24 19.06 -15.13
CA ARG A 76 -29.97 18.39 -13.86
C ARG A 76 -28.51 18.02 -13.74
N ILE A 77 -28.01 17.98 -12.52
CA ILE A 77 -26.71 17.45 -12.15
C ILE A 77 -26.88 15.95 -11.85
N VAL A 78 -25.97 15.14 -12.33
CA VAL A 78 -25.93 13.68 -12.12
C VAL A 78 -24.57 13.33 -11.55
N GLY A 79 -24.56 12.64 -10.42
CA GLY A 79 -23.36 12.05 -9.85
C GLY A 79 -23.12 10.67 -10.46
N ILE A 80 -21.87 10.42 -10.86
CA ILE A 80 -21.38 9.13 -11.39
C ILE A 80 -20.32 8.64 -10.41
N PRO A 81 -20.62 7.67 -9.54
CA PRO A 81 -19.64 7.19 -8.57
C PRO A 81 -18.52 6.43 -9.27
N HIS A 82 -17.29 6.65 -8.82
CA HIS A 82 -16.09 5.93 -9.26
C HIS A 82 -15.38 5.28 -8.07
N GLU A 83 -14.79 4.12 -8.31
CA GLU A 83 -13.84 3.50 -7.43
C GLU A 83 -12.45 4.05 -7.78
N PHE A 84 -11.96 5.02 -7.04
CA PHE A 84 -10.62 5.58 -7.28
C PHE A 84 -9.50 4.77 -6.63
N GLY A 85 -9.84 3.93 -5.64
CA GLY A 85 -8.84 3.30 -4.79
C GLY A 85 -8.28 4.28 -3.77
N ALA A 86 -6.98 4.17 -3.46
CA ALA A 86 -6.35 5.10 -2.55
C ALA A 86 -5.92 6.37 -3.29
N ILE A 87 -6.11 7.50 -2.64
CA ILE A 87 -5.66 8.82 -3.07
C ILE A 87 -4.96 9.52 -1.90
N ALA A 88 -3.95 10.32 -2.18
CA ALA A 88 -3.27 11.09 -1.16
C ALA A 88 -4.21 12.16 -0.57
N LEU A 89 -4.13 12.33 0.75
CA LEU A 89 -4.68 13.48 1.46
C LEU A 89 -3.51 14.38 1.85
N GLU A 90 -3.54 15.60 1.37
CA GLU A 90 -2.51 16.60 1.62
C GLU A 90 -3.00 17.60 2.69
N ASP A 91 -2.12 17.96 3.62
CA ASP A 91 -2.42 19.04 4.56
C ASP A 91 -2.02 20.38 3.92
N MET A 92 -3.01 21.23 3.73
CA MET A 92 -2.84 22.57 3.15
C MET A 92 -2.91 23.70 4.20
N GLY A 93 -2.94 23.34 5.48
CA GLY A 93 -2.80 24.30 6.59
C GLY A 93 -1.35 24.76 6.80
N ASP A 94 -0.38 23.91 6.48
CA ASP A 94 1.04 24.24 6.27
C ASP A 94 1.55 23.42 5.09
N VAL A 95 1.68 24.05 3.96
CA VAL A 95 1.94 23.41 2.66
C VAL A 95 3.33 22.76 2.54
N ILE A 96 4.21 22.94 3.52
CA ILE A 96 5.57 22.40 3.50
C ILE A 96 5.83 21.52 4.71
N LYS A 97 5.60 22.06 5.91
CA LYS A 97 6.12 21.45 7.14
C LYS A 97 5.27 20.31 7.65
N HIS A 98 3.95 20.43 7.58
CA HIS A 98 3.08 19.41 8.14
C HIS A 98 3.30 18.05 7.47
N ALA A 99 3.32 17.99 6.15
CA ALA A 99 3.58 16.75 5.43
C ALA A 99 4.99 16.20 5.70
N SER A 100 6.02 17.08 5.72
CA SER A 100 7.40 16.69 6.06
C SER A 100 7.54 16.13 7.48
N HIS A 101 6.62 16.49 8.37
CA HIS A 101 6.59 16.03 9.77
C HIS A 101 5.60 14.90 9.99
N GLY A 102 5.08 14.33 8.92
CA GLY A 102 4.22 13.16 8.98
C GLY A 102 2.73 13.45 9.13
N ALA A 103 2.26 14.70 8.96
CA ALA A 103 0.83 14.98 8.81
C ALA A 103 0.36 14.58 7.40
N ILE A 104 0.28 13.29 7.19
CA ILE A 104 -0.04 12.64 5.91
C ILE A 104 -1.22 11.71 6.09
N GLY A 105 -1.91 11.42 5.00
CA GLY A 105 -3.03 10.50 5.01
C GLY A 105 -3.38 9.99 3.62
N ALA A 106 -4.33 9.08 3.59
CA ALA A 106 -4.93 8.61 2.37
C ALA A 106 -6.45 8.52 2.53
N LEU A 107 -7.16 8.85 1.47
CA LEU A 107 -8.58 8.55 1.33
C LEU A 107 -8.71 7.34 0.41
N VAL A 108 -9.39 6.29 0.88
CA VAL A 108 -9.61 5.09 0.08
C VAL A 108 -11.07 5.03 -0.36
N ILE A 109 -11.26 5.03 -1.68
CA ILE A 109 -12.58 4.96 -2.29
C ILE A 109 -12.82 3.55 -2.81
N GLU A 110 -13.68 2.85 -2.12
CA GLU A 110 -14.03 1.47 -2.38
C GLU A 110 -15.12 1.30 -3.45
N PRO A 111 -15.31 0.09 -4.00
CA PRO A 111 -16.44 -0.18 -4.88
C PRO A 111 -17.77 0.23 -4.26
N GLN A 112 -18.68 0.70 -5.08
CA GLN A 112 -20.05 0.99 -4.61
C GLN A 112 -20.66 -0.25 -3.94
N CYS A 113 -21.37 -0.06 -2.82
CA CYS A 113 -21.94 -1.12 -1.99
C CYS A 113 -20.92 -1.97 -1.23
N SER A 114 -19.79 -1.38 -0.88
CA SER A 114 -18.81 -2.02 0.00
C SER A 114 -19.19 -1.93 1.46
N ARG A 115 -18.71 -2.93 2.20
CA ARG A 115 -18.55 -2.92 3.65
C ARG A 115 -17.14 -3.35 3.99
N TRP A 116 -16.62 -2.86 5.09
CA TRP A 116 -15.27 -3.19 5.56
C TRP A 116 -15.33 -3.75 6.97
N ASP A 117 -14.40 -4.67 7.24
CA ASP A 117 -14.14 -5.23 8.57
C ASP A 117 -12.65 -5.10 8.85
N GLU A 118 -12.31 -4.32 9.88
CA GLU A 118 -10.91 -4.12 10.28
C GLU A 118 -10.33 -5.36 10.99
N GLY A 119 -11.18 -6.25 11.51
CA GLY A 119 -10.76 -7.45 12.22
C GLY A 119 -9.85 -7.18 13.41
N ALA A 120 -9.21 -8.25 13.89
CA ALA A 120 -8.15 -8.16 14.89
C ALA A 120 -6.79 -8.12 14.19
N GLY A 121 -6.16 -6.96 14.07
CA GLY A 121 -4.86 -6.87 13.42
C GLY A 121 -4.39 -5.44 13.18
N SER A 122 -3.47 -5.27 12.24
CA SER A 122 -2.99 -3.95 11.82
C SER A 122 -4.13 -3.14 11.20
N LYS A 123 -4.36 -1.93 11.70
CA LYS A 123 -5.36 -1.00 11.17
C LYS A 123 -5.08 -0.54 9.73
N ALA A 124 -3.93 -0.89 9.16
CA ALA A 124 -3.60 -0.67 7.75
C ALA A 124 -4.06 -1.81 6.84
N GLN A 125 -4.80 -2.77 7.36
CA GLN A 125 -5.37 -3.91 6.65
C GLN A 125 -6.83 -4.07 7.01
N VAL A 126 -7.69 -4.23 5.99
CA VAL A 126 -9.14 -4.46 6.17
C VAL A 126 -9.63 -5.55 5.23
N GLU A 127 -10.71 -6.21 5.59
CA GLU A 127 -11.47 -7.05 4.67
C GLU A 127 -12.61 -6.25 4.06
N ILE A 128 -12.65 -6.19 2.73
CA ILE A 128 -13.70 -5.53 1.99
C ILE A 128 -14.63 -6.57 1.39
N THR A 129 -15.90 -6.40 1.68
CA THR A 129 -16.98 -7.16 1.04
C THR A 129 -17.82 -6.19 0.21
N TYR A 130 -18.07 -6.50 -1.04
CA TYR A 130 -18.92 -5.67 -1.89
C TYR A 130 -19.79 -6.50 -2.82
N TRP A 131 -20.87 -5.91 -3.30
CA TRP A 131 -21.77 -6.55 -4.27
C TRP A 131 -22.18 -5.56 -5.36
N LYS A 132 -22.43 -6.09 -6.55
CA LYS A 132 -22.79 -5.24 -7.68
C LYS A 132 -24.13 -4.57 -7.43
N PRO A 133 -24.22 -3.24 -7.59
CA PRO A 133 -25.48 -2.53 -7.46
C PRO A 133 -26.52 -3.06 -8.44
N GLU A 134 -27.75 -3.23 -8.01
CA GLU A 134 -28.84 -3.64 -8.85
C GLU A 134 -29.42 -2.45 -9.64
N ALA A 135 -29.77 -2.69 -10.90
CA ALA A 135 -30.47 -1.69 -11.71
C ALA A 135 -31.97 -1.70 -11.33
N VAL A 136 -32.43 -0.61 -10.70
CA VAL A 136 -33.84 -0.44 -10.41
C VAL A 136 -34.52 0.26 -11.58
N LEU A 137 -35.56 -0.35 -12.13
CA LEU A 137 -36.40 0.26 -13.13
C LEU A 137 -37.30 1.30 -12.46
N SER A 138 -37.35 2.52 -13.00
CA SER A 138 -38.32 3.51 -12.55
C SER A 138 -39.75 3.01 -12.85
N ARG A 139 -40.67 3.28 -11.92
CA ARG A 139 -42.11 2.89 -12.04
C ARG A 139 -42.84 3.42 -13.30
N HIS A 140 -42.19 4.25 -14.08
CA HIS A 140 -42.77 4.89 -15.27
C HIS A 140 -42.14 4.44 -16.60
N GLY A 141 -41.48 3.27 -16.65
CA GLY A 141 -41.06 2.65 -17.93
C GLY A 141 -40.05 3.42 -18.78
N LYS A 142 -39.59 4.57 -18.36
CA LYS A 142 -38.54 5.36 -19.03
C LYS A 142 -37.23 5.28 -18.26
N HIS A 143 -36.37 4.50 -18.80
CA HIS A 143 -34.94 4.28 -18.58
C HIS A 143 -34.17 5.28 -17.69
N LEU A 144 -34.42 5.27 -16.40
CA LEU A 144 -33.44 5.73 -15.42
C LEU A 144 -33.01 4.50 -14.61
N LYS A 145 -32.00 3.83 -15.10
CA LYS A 145 -31.32 2.77 -14.36
C LYS A 145 -30.56 3.41 -13.19
N ARG A 146 -31.26 3.65 -12.10
CA ARG A 146 -30.59 4.03 -10.86
C ARG A 146 -29.99 2.74 -10.30
N LYS A 147 -28.68 2.69 -10.21
CA LYS A 147 -27.99 1.64 -9.46
C LYS A 147 -28.14 1.96 -7.98
N ILE A 148 -28.73 1.08 -7.21
CA ILE A 148 -28.85 1.18 -5.76
C ILE A 148 -28.21 -0.04 -5.11
N CYS A 149 -27.66 0.17 -3.93
CA CYS A 149 -27.20 -0.96 -3.13
C CYS A 149 -28.42 -1.69 -2.57
N PRO A 150 -28.50 -3.03 -2.70
CA PRO A 150 -29.52 -3.81 -2.04
C PRO A 150 -29.54 -3.54 -0.53
N ALA A 151 -30.71 -3.55 0.08
CA ALA A 151 -30.87 -3.32 1.51
C ALA A 151 -30.27 -4.44 2.38
N ALA A 152 -30.15 -5.63 1.81
CA ALA A 152 -29.54 -6.80 2.46
C ALA A 152 -28.37 -7.33 1.61
N GLU A 153 -27.40 -7.92 2.29
CA GLU A 153 -26.31 -8.63 1.60
C GLU A 153 -26.88 -9.80 0.78
N PRO A 154 -26.41 -9.95 -0.47
CA PRO A 154 -26.74 -11.15 -1.23
C PRO A 154 -26.13 -12.37 -0.54
N ASN A 155 -26.80 -13.52 -0.64
CA ASN A 155 -26.27 -14.77 -0.12
C ASN A 155 -24.90 -15.08 -0.77
N LEU A 156 -23.95 -15.57 0.02
CA LEU A 156 -22.58 -15.92 -0.44
C LEU A 156 -22.59 -16.81 -1.70
N ASP A 157 -23.56 -17.70 -1.81
CA ASP A 157 -23.67 -18.65 -2.93
C ASP A 157 -24.28 -18.04 -4.19
N SER A 158 -24.66 -16.77 -4.16
CA SER A 158 -25.31 -16.10 -5.30
C SER A 158 -24.37 -15.73 -6.44
N GLY A 159 -23.05 -15.85 -6.27
CA GLY A 159 -22.03 -15.37 -7.19
C GLY A 159 -22.02 -13.84 -7.39
N LYS A 160 -22.74 -13.11 -6.52
CA LYS A 160 -22.88 -11.65 -6.56
C LYS A 160 -22.07 -10.93 -5.49
N LEU A 161 -21.56 -11.68 -4.52
CA LEU A 161 -20.74 -11.17 -3.43
C LEU A 161 -19.27 -11.34 -3.77
N TYR A 162 -18.51 -10.27 -3.61
CA TYR A 162 -17.08 -10.24 -3.85
C TYR A 162 -16.36 -9.85 -2.56
N ARG A 163 -15.19 -10.42 -2.35
CA ARG A 163 -14.34 -10.12 -1.21
C ARG A 163 -12.90 -9.94 -1.63
N PHE A 164 -12.20 -9.07 -0.94
CA PHE A 164 -10.74 -8.95 -1.04
C PHE A 164 -10.20 -8.39 0.28
N LYS A 165 -8.94 -8.67 0.54
CA LYS A 165 -8.21 -7.96 1.59
C LYS A 165 -7.47 -6.77 1.00
N GLU A 166 -7.52 -5.67 1.71
CA GLU A 166 -6.88 -4.43 1.34
C GLU A 166 -5.80 -4.06 2.34
N MET A 167 -4.66 -3.67 1.81
CA MET A 167 -3.50 -3.21 2.55
C MET A 167 -3.17 -1.81 2.08
N VAL A 168 -3.08 -0.85 3.01
CA VAL A 168 -2.75 0.54 2.70
C VAL A 168 -1.34 0.84 3.17
N LEU A 169 -0.49 1.30 2.27
CA LEU A 169 0.90 1.64 2.50
C LEU A 169 1.16 3.09 2.15
N LEU A 170 1.55 3.88 3.15
CA LEU A 170 1.99 5.26 2.98
C LEU A 170 3.50 5.32 3.17
N TYR A 171 4.21 5.82 2.16
CA TYR A 171 5.64 6.07 2.25
C TYR A 171 5.96 7.20 3.21
N GLN A 172 7.02 7.02 3.96
CA GLN A 172 7.58 8.03 4.84
C GLN A 172 9.10 7.98 4.83
N ASP A 173 9.69 9.16 4.71
CA ASP A 173 11.13 9.38 4.77
C ASP A 173 11.51 10.19 6.01
N ASN A 174 12.79 10.20 6.35
CA ASN A 174 13.39 11.01 7.41
C ASN A 174 12.67 10.88 8.77
N LEU A 175 12.28 9.66 9.11
CA LEU A 175 11.67 9.39 10.39
C LEU A 175 12.70 9.51 11.53
N SER A 176 12.26 10.03 12.66
CA SER A 176 13.01 10.01 13.92
C SER A 176 12.41 8.94 14.81
N VAL A 177 12.90 7.71 14.65
CA VAL A 177 12.29 6.52 15.24
C VAL A 177 12.88 6.26 16.62
N GLN A 178 12.01 5.88 17.54
CA GLN A 178 12.38 5.36 18.85
C GLN A 178 11.87 3.93 19.01
N GLN A 179 12.69 3.11 19.66
CA GLN A 179 12.29 1.77 20.04
C GLN A 179 12.67 1.55 21.51
N TYR A 180 11.74 1.08 22.31
CA TYR A 180 11.89 0.94 23.77
C TYR A 180 12.38 2.22 24.46
N GLY A 181 11.92 3.38 23.98
CA GLY A 181 12.31 4.68 24.53
C GLY A 181 13.73 5.14 24.19
N GLN A 182 14.43 4.44 23.32
CA GLN A 182 15.75 4.82 22.82
C GLN A 182 15.69 5.17 21.34
N PRO A 183 16.42 6.21 20.90
CA PRO A 183 16.53 6.52 19.48
C PRO A 183 17.11 5.34 18.70
N VAL A 184 16.49 5.00 17.56
CA VAL A 184 17.10 4.08 16.58
C VAL A 184 18.19 4.83 15.84
N PRO A 185 19.44 4.28 15.80
CA PRO A 185 20.54 4.97 15.16
C PRO A 185 20.27 5.18 13.66
N ASN A 186 20.67 6.35 13.17
CA ASN A 186 20.76 6.62 11.74
C ASN A 186 22.14 6.21 11.23
N LEU A 187 22.21 5.78 9.98
CA LEU A 187 23.50 5.67 9.31
C LEU A 187 24.16 7.04 9.23
N ARG A 188 25.43 7.11 9.59
CA ARG A 188 26.23 8.29 9.35
C ARG A 188 26.47 8.43 7.85
N ASN A 189 26.26 9.64 7.36
CA ASN A 189 26.62 10.12 6.03
C ASN A 189 25.86 9.52 4.85
N GLY A 190 24.75 10.16 4.49
CA GLY A 190 24.59 10.39 3.08
C GLY A 190 25.32 11.71 2.73
N ASP A 191 25.98 11.79 1.62
CA ASP A 191 26.42 13.06 1.02
C ASP A 191 25.21 13.99 0.80
N ASP A 192 24.01 13.45 0.91
CA ASP A 192 22.72 14.07 0.79
C ASP A 192 21.90 13.81 2.06
N SER A 193 21.46 14.87 2.70
CA SER A 193 20.61 14.80 3.91
C SER A 193 19.28 14.06 3.69
N GLU A 194 18.81 14.02 2.45
CA GLU A 194 17.59 13.30 2.09
C GLU A 194 17.79 11.79 2.02
N ASP A 195 19.02 11.32 1.86
CA ASP A 195 19.37 9.91 1.87
C ASP A 195 19.58 9.36 3.29
N SER A 196 19.74 10.25 4.25
CA SER A 196 19.87 9.90 5.66
C SER A 196 18.51 9.62 6.33
N GLY A 197 18.54 9.10 7.53
CA GLY A 197 17.37 8.88 8.35
C GLY A 197 16.65 7.55 8.11
N GLN A 198 15.83 7.21 9.08
CA GLN A 198 14.96 6.05 8.97
C GLN A 198 13.80 6.34 8.04
N LYS A 199 13.38 5.30 7.34
CA LYS A 199 12.28 5.33 6.40
C LYS A 199 11.28 4.26 6.76
N GLY A 200 10.01 4.45 6.45
CA GLY A 200 9.02 3.49 6.88
C GLY A 200 7.72 3.53 6.09
N PHE A 201 6.88 2.58 6.42
CA PHE A 201 5.49 2.53 5.99
C PHE A 201 4.57 2.73 7.20
N ASN A 202 3.59 3.63 7.08
CA ASN A 202 2.54 3.79 8.10
C ASN A 202 3.10 4.06 9.50
N TYR A 203 4.12 4.93 9.62
CA TYR A 203 4.83 5.26 10.87
C TYR A 203 5.53 4.06 11.53
N ARG A 204 5.76 2.98 10.80
CA ARG A 204 6.45 1.78 11.28
C ARG A 204 7.67 1.50 10.43
N THR A 205 8.77 1.21 11.10
CA THR A 205 10.02 0.91 10.44
C THR A 205 10.91 0.01 11.29
N GLU A 206 11.76 -0.74 10.64
CA GLU A 206 12.90 -1.39 11.23
C GLU A 206 14.05 -1.34 10.23
N PRO A 207 14.95 -0.33 10.34
CA PRO A 207 16.16 -0.28 9.51
C PRO A 207 16.96 -1.57 9.64
N LEU A 208 17.51 -2.07 8.54
CA LEU A 208 18.19 -3.36 8.53
C LEU A 208 19.40 -3.36 9.46
N TRP A 209 20.15 -2.27 9.54
CA TRP A 209 21.27 -2.14 10.47
C TRP A 209 20.82 -2.17 11.95
N ALA A 210 19.69 -1.55 12.27
CA ALA A 210 19.16 -1.59 13.61
C ALA A 210 18.71 -3.01 14.01
N ARG A 211 18.16 -3.76 13.06
CA ARG A 211 17.78 -5.16 13.26
C ARG A 211 18.99 -6.05 13.56
N LEU A 212 20.14 -5.75 12.96
CA LEU A 212 21.42 -6.44 13.21
C LEU A 212 22.13 -5.96 14.47
N GLY A 213 21.66 -4.89 15.12
CA GLY A 213 22.27 -4.36 16.33
C GLY A 213 23.36 -3.31 16.12
N ALA A 214 23.50 -2.81 14.86
CA ALA A 214 24.43 -1.72 14.60
C ALA A 214 24.02 -0.44 15.34
N SER A 215 24.97 0.25 15.92
CA SER A 215 24.79 1.54 16.60
C SER A 215 25.16 2.71 15.69
N ALA A 216 24.75 3.92 16.05
CA ALA A 216 25.15 5.13 15.33
C ALA A 216 26.67 5.42 15.43
N ALA A 217 27.35 4.76 16.36
CA ALA A 217 28.80 4.89 16.54
C ALA A 217 29.62 3.88 15.73
N ASP A 218 28.94 2.89 15.11
CA ASP A 218 29.64 1.87 14.33
C ASP A 218 30.28 2.48 13.08
N GLU A 219 31.53 2.16 12.90
CA GLU A 219 32.26 2.49 11.68
C GLU A 219 31.99 1.45 10.58
N PRO A 220 32.17 1.80 9.30
CA PRO A 220 31.90 0.90 8.18
C PRO A 220 32.64 -0.45 8.28
N GLU A 221 33.85 -0.45 8.79
CA GLU A 221 34.63 -1.69 8.98
C GLU A 221 33.98 -2.62 10.02
N THR A 222 33.43 -2.05 11.10
CA THR A 222 32.70 -2.82 12.13
C THR A 222 31.41 -3.37 11.57
N MET A 223 30.69 -2.59 10.75
CA MET A 223 29.47 -3.03 10.10
C MET A 223 29.70 -4.16 9.11
N SER A 224 30.90 -4.30 8.54
CA SER A 224 31.24 -5.42 7.65
C SER A 224 31.23 -6.79 8.34
N GLN A 225 31.22 -6.82 9.67
CA GLN A 225 31.16 -8.06 10.47
C GLN A 225 29.73 -8.60 10.62
N PHE A 226 28.69 -7.81 10.29
CA PHE A 226 27.31 -8.26 10.38
C PHE A 226 26.97 -9.21 9.23
N ASP A 227 26.28 -10.29 9.54
CA ASP A 227 25.74 -11.20 8.54
C ASP A 227 24.37 -10.70 8.03
N TRP A 228 24.38 -10.13 6.86
CA TRP A 228 23.18 -9.60 6.20
C TRP A 228 22.31 -10.69 5.57
N SER A 229 22.77 -11.92 5.46
CA SER A 229 22.03 -13.00 4.78
C SER A 229 20.72 -13.36 5.47
N ASN A 230 20.67 -13.21 6.81
CA ASN A 230 19.53 -13.58 7.62
C ASN A 230 18.70 -12.36 8.11
N VAL A 231 19.07 -11.16 7.71
CA VAL A 231 18.47 -9.93 8.25
C VAL A 231 16.94 -9.84 8.09
N LEU A 232 16.38 -10.45 7.06
CA LEU A 232 14.95 -10.47 6.79
C LEU A 232 14.22 -11.67 7.44
N SER A 233 14.96 -12.60 8.04
CA SER A 233 14.39 -13.82 8.61
C SER A 233 13.59 -13.54 9.89
N SER A 234 12.47 -14.20 10.06
CA SER A 234 11.74 -14.25 11.33
C SER A 234 12.08 -15.50 12.17
N THR A 235 12.90 -16.41 11.65
CA THR A 235 13.26 -17.68 12.33
C THR A 235 14.61 -17.62 13.02
N VAL A 236 15.35 -16.53 12.86
CA VAL A 236 16.63 -16.27 13.49
C VAL A 236 16.48 -15.15 14.51
N PRO A 237 17.01 -15.29 15.72
CA PRO A 237 16.99 -14.19 16.68
C PRO A 237 17.84 -13.03 16.16
N HIS A 238 17.25 -11.84 16.20
CA HIS A 238 17.94 -10.59 15.88
C HIS A 238 18.07 -9.75 17.15
N PHE A 239 19.01 -8.83 17.17
CA PHE A 239 19.37 -8.02 18.32
C PHE A 239 18.15 -7.49 19.12
N ARG A 240 17.10 -7.07 18.42
CA ARG A 240 15.92 -6.44 19.03
C ARG A 240 14.93 -7.41 19.66
N CYS A 241 14.95 -8.66 19.26
CA CYS A 241 14.02 -9.69 19.75
C CYS A 241 14.74 -10.86 20.43
N GLU A 242 16.05 -10.80 20.59
CA GLU A 242 16.86 -11.89 21.13
C GLU A 242 16.39 -12.30 22.53
N ALA A 243 16.09 -11.34 23.38
CA ALA A 243 15.60 -11.60 24.74
C ALA A 243 14.23 -12.28 24.77
N ASP A 244 13.38 -11.98 23.79
CA ASP A 244 12.01 -12.51 23.69
C ASP A 244 11.93 -13.78 22.84
N PHE A 245 12.96 -14.08 22.04
CA PHE A 245 12.95 -15.16 21.06
C PHE A 245 12.72 -16.54 21.68
N VAL A 246 13.20 -16.76 22.89
CA VAL A 246 13.01 -18.02 23.62
C VAL A 246 11.53 -18.26 23.91
N ASN A 247 10.77 -17.19 24.16
CA ASN A 247 9.34 -17.25 24.46
C ASN A 247 8.47 -17.05 23.22
N LYS A 248 8.94 -16.30 22.26
CA LYS A 248 8.28 -16.06 20.96
C LYS A 248 9.04 -16.84 19.91
N LYS A 249 8.46 -17.87 19.38
CA LYS A 249 9.04 -18.72 18.33
C LYS A 249 9.56 -17.95 17.10
N TYR A 250 9.20 -16.67 16.94
CA TYR A 250 9.50 -15.83 15.77
C TYR A 250 10.00 -14.46 16.18
N CYS A 251 10.94 -13.94 15.40
CA CYS A 251 11.49 -12.60 15.46
C CYS A 251 10.94 -11.78 14.28
N ASP A 252 9.65 -11.50 14.32
CA ASP A 252 9.01 -10.69 13.29
C ASP A 252 9.50 -9.24 13.33
N PRO A 253 9.58 -8.54 12.18
CA PRO A 253 10.00 -7.15 12.14
C PRO A 253 8.95 -6.20 12.70
N GLU A 254 9.39 -5.01 13.10
CA GLU A 254 8.52 -3.89 13.49
C GLU A 254 7.84 -3.21 12.28
N THR A 255 8.29 -3.49 11.07
CA THR A 255 7.64 -3.06 9.84
C THR A 255 6.26 -3.73 9.71
N PRO A 256 5.32 -3.16 8.93
CA PRO A 256 3.99 -3.76 8.82
C PRO A 256 4.03 -5.19 8.28
N ILE A 257 3.32 -6.09 8.96
CA ILE A 257 3.09 -7.46 8.48
C ILE A 257 1.63 -7.55 8.07
N PHE A 258 1.42 -7.78 6.77
CA PHE A 258 0.08 -8.01 6.24
C PHE A 258 -0.19 -9.50 6.12
N THR A 259 -1.45 -9.89 6.26
CA THR A 259 -1.83 -11.31 6.25
C THR A 259 -3.00 -11.57 5.30
N ALA A 260 -2.93 -12.69 4.58
CA ALA A 260 -4.04 -13.21 3.79
C ALA A 260 -3.96 -14.74 3.73
N LYS A 261 -5.04 -15.39 3.36
CA LYS A 261 -5.00 -16.83 3.05
C LYS A 261 -4.64 -17.03 1.58
N ALA A 262 -3.91 -18.09 1.29
CA ALA A 262 -3.55 -18.47 -0.07
C ALA A 262 -4.77 -18.48 -0.99
N GLY A 263 -4.67 -17.80 -2.13
CA GLY A 263 -5.73 -17.68 -3.11
C GLY A 263 -6.78 -16.59 -2.83
N GLU A 264 -6.70 -15.86 -1.71
CA GLU A 264 -7.55 -14.70 -1.49
C GLU A 264 -7.19 -13.56 -2.45
N PRO A 265 -8.17 -12.88 -3.03
CA PRO A 265 -7.93 -11.62 -3.73
C PRO A 265 -7.39 -10.58 -2.76
N VAL A 266 -6.32 -9.89 -3.14
CA VAL A 266 -5.72 -8.85 -2.31
C VAL A 266 -5.49 -7.58 -3.13
N ARG A 267 -5.53 -6.43 -2.45
CA ARG A 267 -5.24 -5.13 -3.02
C ARG A 267 -4.22 -4.42 -2.15
N PHE A 268 -3.13 -3.98 -2.76
CA PHE A 268 -2.19 -3.06 -2.12
C PHE A 268 -2.47 -1.65 -2.65
N ARG A 269 -2.70 -0.73 -1.74
CA ARG A 269 -2.86 0.69 -1.98
C ARG A 269 -1.58 1.37 -1.52
N VAL A 270 -0.71 1.64 -2.46
CA VAL A 270 0.61 2.20 -2.20
C VAL A 270 0.57 3.68 -2.53
N VAL A 271 0.79 4.54 -1.54
CA VAL A 271 0.61 5.98 -1.65
C VAL A 271 1.88 6.70 -1.21
N HIS A 272 2.34 7.64 -2.02
CA HIS A 272 3.32 8.62 -1.61
C HIS A 272 2.58 9.92 -1.26
N PRO A 273 2.32 10.18 0.03
CA PRO A 273 1.42 11.27 0.43
C PRO A 273 2.07 12.66 0.40
N GLY A 274 3.26 12.80 -0.16
CA GLY A 274 4.02 14.05 -0.17
C GLY A 274 4.95 14.19 1.03
N GLY A 275 5.42 15.41 1.27
CA GLY A 275 6.30 15.76 2.39
C GLY A 275 7.78 15.61 2.12
N HIS A 276 8.17 14.76 1.19
CA HIS A 276 9.55 14.53 0.75
C HIS A 276 9.65 14.40 -0.76
N PRO A 277 10.76 14.85 -1.38
CA PRO A 277 10.86 14.91 -2.83
C PRO A 277 11.29 13.61 -3.49
N ARG A 278 11.67 12.58 -2.71
CA ARG A 278 12.19 11.33 -3.27
C ARG A 278 11.10 10.52 -3.95
N GLN A 279 11.50 9.84 -5.02
CA GLN A 279 10.66 8.85 -5.67
C GLN A 279 10.98 7.46 -5.11
N HIS A 280 9.97 6.63 -5.05
CA HIS A 280 10.07 5.25 -4.59
C HIS A 280 9.67 4.28 -5.69
N GLY A 281 10.11 3.05 -5.55
CA GLY A 281 9.56 1.90 -6.24
C GLY A 281 8.88 0.96 -5.26
N PHE A 282 7.98 0.13 -5.74
CA PHE A 282 7.34 -0.90 -4.93
C PHE A 282 7.45 -2.24 -5.62
N THR A 283 7.85 -3.26 -4.88
CA THR A 283 7.88 -4.64 -5.35
C THR A 283 7.26 -5.55 -4.31
N LEU A 284 6.46 -6.48 -4.77
CA LEU A 284 5.95 -7.59 -3.98
C LEU A 284 6.48 -8.89 -4.58
N PHE A 285 7.39 -9.54 -3.87
CA PHE A 285 8.07 -10.75 -4.37
C PHE A 285 7.06 -11.87 -4.62
N GLY A 286 7.30 -12.64 -5.68
CA GLY A 286 6.44 -13.76 -6.04
C GLY A 286 5.04 -13.40 -6.53
N HIS A 287 4.76 -12.11 -6.72
CA HIS A 287 3.48 -11.62 -7.23
C HIS A 287 3.69 -10.74 -8.44
N ASP A 288 2.71 -10.73 -9.30
CA ASP A 288 2.60 -9.81 -10.43
C ASP A 288 1.18 -9.24 -10.53
N TRP A 289 1.05 -8.18 -11.29
CA TRP A 289 -0.24 -7.50 -11.47
C TRP A 289 -0.29 -6.73 -12.78
N VAL A 290 -1.50 -6.32 -13.16
CA VAL A 290 -1.73 -5.44 -14.31
C VAL A 290 -1.48 -3.99 -13.88
N PRO A 291 -0.59 -3.23 -14.55
CA PRO A 291 -0.22 -1.87 -14.14
C PRO A 291 -1.40 -0.89 -14.04
N SER A 292 -2.41 -1.09 -14.89
CA SER A 292 -3.61 -0.25 -14.94
C SER A 292 -4.85 -1.11 -15.00
N PRO A 293 -5.28 -1.70 -13.87
CA PRO A 293 -6.35 -2.71 -13.84
C PRO A 293 -7.72 -2.18 -14.26
N TRP A 294 -7.89 -0.87 -14.30
CA TRP A 294 -9.15 -0.22 -14.64
C TRP A 294 -9.28 0.18 -16.10
N VAL A 295 -8.21 0.02 -16.89
CA VAL A 295 -8.13 0.52 -18.26
C VAL A 295 -7.74 -0.60 -19.22
N ASP A 296 -8.48 -0.74 -20.31
CA ASP A 296 -8.14 -1.67 -21.41
C ASP A 296 -6.79 -1.37 -22.09
N ALA A 297 -6.18 -0.22 -21.76
CA ALA A 297 -4.90 0.20 -22.31
C ALA A 297 -3.67 -0.56 -21.77
N SER A 298 -3.82 -1.35 -20.70
CA SER A 298 -2.74 -2.23 -20.21
C SER A 298 -2.56 -3.48 -21.07
N LYS A 299 -2.69 -3.33 -22.39
CA LYS A 299 -2.48 -4.45 -23.32
C LYS A 299 -1.03 -4.60 -23.68
N THR A 300 -0.55 -5.84 -23.73
CA THR A 300 0.80 -6.16 -24.15
C THR A 300 1.03 -5.79 -25.60
N MET A 301 2.22 -5.31 -25.91
CA MET A 301 2.71 -5.27 -27.28
C MET A 301 3.28 -6.66 -27.66
N GLY A 302 3.05 -7.09 -28.89
CA GLY A 302 3.60 -8.33 -29.43
C GLY A 302 2.62 -9.49 -29.51
N TRP A 303 3.15 -10.72 -29.40
CA TRP A 303 2.41 -11.95 -29.69
C TRP A 303 1.54 -12.47 -28.56
N ASN A 304 1.55 -11.85 -27.39
CA ASN A 304 0.70 -12.28 -26.30
C ASN A 304 -0.76 -11.91 -26.57
N GLN A 305 -1.55 -12.87 -26.96
CA GLN A 305 -2.96 -12.67 -27.34
C GLN A 305 -3.89 -12.50 -26.13
N ASP A 306 -3.48 -12.88 -24.91
CA ASP A 306 -4.24 -12.68 -23.67
C ASP A 306 -4.19 -11.22 -23.20
N GLY A 307 -3.40 -10.42 -23.87
CA GLY A 307 -3.59 -9.00 -24.04
C GLY A 307 -3.22 -8.09 -22.88
N LEU A 308 -2.84 -8.58 -21.72
CA LEU A 308 -2.50 -7.73 -20.56
C LEU A 308 -1.02 -7.79 -20.22
N THR A 309 -0.40 -6.61 -20.13
CA THR A 309 0.94 -6.48 -19.58
C THR A 309 0.89 -6.74 -18.08
N ARG A 310 1.78 -7.59 -17.59
CA ARG A 310 1.95 -7.83 -16.14
C ARG A 310 3.32 -7.32 -15.70
N VAL A 311 3.36 -6.81 -14.50
CA VAL A 311 4.58 -6.29 -13.88
C VAL A 311 4.71 -6.83 -12.46
N GLY A 312 5.94 -7.00 -11.99
CA GLY A 312 6.25 -7.39 -10.61
C GLY A 312 6.74 -6.23 -9.74
N SER A 313 6.81 -5.02 -10.34
CA SER A 313 7.20 -3.81 -9.65
C SER A 313 6.50 -2.58 -10.22
N ALA A 314 6.32 -1.55 -9.39
CA ALA A 314 5.90 -0.22 -9.79
C ALA A 314 7.01 0.76 -9.44
N GLY A 315 7.49 1.52 -10.43
CA GLY A 315 8.49 2.57 -10.26
C GLY A 315 7.89 3.97 -10.35
N GLY A 316 8.70 4.98 -10.01
CA GLY A 316 8.32 6.38 -10.15
C GLY A 316 7.13 6.79 -9.27
N ILE A 317 7.04 6.26 -8.05
CA ILE A 317 6.04 6.64 -7.05
C ILE A 317 6.56 7.90 -6.36
N GLY A 318 6.28 9.06 -6.96
CA GLY A 318 6.64 10.37 -6.43
C GLY A 318 5.56 10.96 -5.52
N PRO A 319 5.83 12.15 -4.94
CA PRO A 319 4.87 12.85 -4.10
C PRO A 319 3.51 13.05 -4.77
N GLY A 320 2.44 12.77 -4.06
CA GLY A 320 1.07 12.85 -4.56
C GLY A 320 0.64 11.70 -5.47
N ARG A 321 1.50 10.69 -5.70
CA ARG A 321 1.16 9.54 -6.54
C ARG A 321 0.70 8.33 -5.72
N ASP A 322 -0.33 7.67 -6.20
CA ASP A 322 -0.80 6.38 -5.73
C ASP A 322 -0.66 5.28 -6.78
N VAL A 323 -0.54 4.04 -6.32
CA VAL A 323 -0.56 2.84 -7.13
C VAL A 323 -1.51 1.82 -6.51
N ASN A 324 -2.47 1.37 -7.30
CA ASN A 324 -3.44 0.37 -6.89
C ASN A 324 -3.07 -0.98 -7.50
N ILE A 325 -2.66 -1.92 -6.67
CA ILE A 325 -2.19 -3.25 -7.06
C ILE A 325 -3.27 -4.27 -6.72
N LEU A 326 -3.73 -4.99 -7.73
CA LEU A 326 -4.71 -6.06 -7.59
C LEU A 326 -4.03 -7.38 -7.94
N THR A 327 -3.94 -8.28 -6.97
CA THR A 327 -3.29 -9.57 -7.15
C THR A 327 -3.96 -10.66 -6.30
N THR A 328 -3.40 -11.84 -6.31
CA THR A 328 -3.88 -12.99 -5.52
C THR A 328 -2.81 -13.37 -4.48
N ALA A 329 -3.21 -13.56 -3.25
CA ALA A 329 -2.31 -13.98 -2.18
C ALA A 329 -1.64 -15.33 -2.54
N GLY A 330 -0.31 -15.36 -2.49
CA GLY A 330 0.49 -16.50 -2.89
C GLY A 330 0.75 -16.59 -4.40
N GLY A 331 0.44 -15.51 -5.14
CA GLY A 331 0.65 -15.45 -6.59
C GLY A 331 -0.28 -16.40 -7.36
N ASP A 332 0.04 -16.66 -8.61
CA ASP A 332 -0.75 -17.55 -9.48
C ASP A 332 -0.80 -18.98 -8.93
N CYS A 333 0.24 -19.43 -8.23
CA CYS A 333 0.32 -20.75 -7.64
C CYS A 333 -0.33 -20.86 -6.26
N LYS A 334 -0.78 -19.74 -5.68
CA LYS A 334 -1.45 -19.70 -4.37
C LYS A 334 -0.65 -20.41 -3.27
N VAL A 335 0.65 -20.14 -3.24
CA VAL A 335 1.57 -20.77 -2.28
C VAL A 335 1.52 -20.02 -0.96
N SER A 336 1.37 -20.74 0.16
CA SER A 336 1.53 -20.17 1.50
C SER A 336 3.00 -19.89 1.79
N GLY A 337 3.28 -18.81 2.52
CA GLY A 337 4.65 -18.41 2.87
C GLY A 337 4.74 -16.92 3.14
N ASP A 338 5.93 -16.48 3.50
CA ASP A 338 6.23 -15.07 3.73
C ASP A 338 6.83 -14.48 2.46
N TYR A 339 6.23 -13.38 2.00
CA TYR A 339 6.64 -12.65 0.80
C TYR A 339 7.16 -11.28 1.19
N LEU A 340 8.34 -10.92 0.70
CA LEU A 340 8.90 -9.61 0.92
C LEU A 340 8.20 -8.57 0.06
N TYR A 341 7.73 -7.48 0.66
CA TYR A 341 7.44 -6.25 -0.06
C TYR A 341 8.45 -5.17 0.34
N ARG A 342 8.85 -4.34 -0.62
CA ARG A 342 9.90 -3.34 -0.38
C ARG A 342 9.90 -2.23 -1.44
N THR A 343 10.58 -1.12 -1.12
CA THR A 343 11.07 -0.20 -2.14
C THR A 343 12.23 -0.83 -2.93
N GLN A 344 12.50 -0.34 -4.12
CA GLN A 344 13.61 -0.85 -4.95
C GLN A 344 14.95 -0.22 -4.61
N GLU A 345 14.94 1.03 -4.20
CA GLU A 345 16.14 1.79 -3.86
C GLU A 345 16.85 1.18 -2.64
N GLY A 346 18.13 0.83 -2.81
CA GLY A 346 18.88 0.01 -1.83
C GLY A 346 18.98 0.65 -0.45
N PHE A 347 19.36 1.93 -0.37
CA PHE A 347 19.50 2.64 0.90
C PHE A 347 18.15 2.93 1.58
N MET A 348 17.08 3.16 0.80
CA MET A 348 15.73 3.34 1.34
C MET A 348 15.18 2.02 1.89
N PHE A 349 15.46 0.92 1.20
CA PHE A 349 15.17 -0.42 1.70
C PHE A 349 15.91 -0.71 3.00
N GLY A 350 17.23 -0.46 3.02
CA GLY A 350 18.04 -0.57 4.23
C GLY A 350 17.53 0.32 5.36
N GLY A 351 17.03 1.51 5.05
CA GLY A 351 16.46 2.48 5.98
C GLY A 351 15.10 2.10 6.58
N GLY A 352 14.46 1.03 6.10
CA GLY A 352 13.23 0.50 6.70
C GLY A 352 12.00 0.42 5.79
N LEU A 353 12.12 0.77 4.50
CA LEU A 353 11.00 0.63 3.55
C LEU A 353 10.87 -0.81 3.04
N TRP A 354 10.45 -1.68 3.92
CA TRP A 354 10.21 -3.09 3.66
C TRP A 354 9.20 -3.67 4.65
N GLY A 355 8.71 -4.86 4.37
CA GLY A 355 7.88 -5.61 5.29
C GLY A 355 7.52 -6.98 4.74
N ILE A 356 6.71 -7.71 5.46
CA ILE A 356 6.32 -9.08 5.15
C ILE A 356 4.83 -9.12 4.80
N PHE A 357 4.54 -9.74 3.67
CA PHE A 357 3.19 -10.19 3.36
C PHE A 357 3.13 -11.69 3.64
N ARG A 358 2.50 -12.05 4.74
CA ARG A 358 2.36 -13.43 5.20
C ARG A 358 1.12 -14.06 4.62
N VAL A 359 1.29 -15.09 3.84
CA VAL A 359 0.20 -15.84 3.23
C VAL A 359 0.03 -17.16 3.96
N ASP A 360 -1.05 -17.26 4.73
CA ASP A 360 -1.40 -18.45 5.48
C ASP A 360 -1.95 -19.54 4.57
N GLU A 361 -1.85 -20.79 5.03
CA GLU A 361 -2.51 -21.90 4.35
C GLU A 361 -4.03 -21.67 4.26
N ASN A 362 -4.61 -22.01 3.13
CA ASN A 362 -6.04 -22.03 2.94
C ASN A 362 -6.54 -23.48 2.84
N PRO A 363 -7.05 -24.07 3.95
CA PRO A 363 -7.51 -25.45 3.93
C PRO A 363 -8.60 -25.72 2.90
N GLY A 364 -9.41 -24.71 2.55
CA GLY A 364 -10.42 -24.79 1.49
C GLY A 364 -9.82 -24.99 0.09
N LEU A 365 -8.60 -24.52 -0.16
CA LEU A 365 -7.91 -24.74 -1.43
C LEU A 365 -7.32 -26.15 -1.58
N ARG A 366 -7.03 -26.85 -0.48
CA ARG A 366 -6.56 -28.24 -0.55
C ARG A 366 -7.57 -29.16 -1.26
N TRP A 367 -8.84 -28.84 -1.18
CA TRP A 367 -9.92 -29.56 -1.88
C TRP A 367 -10.06 -29.12 -3.34
N TYR A 368 -9.52 -27.94 -3.70
CA TYR A 368 -9.52 -27.36 -5.03
C TYR A 368 -8.17 -27.39 -5.73
N GLN A 369 -7.16 -28.04 -5.16
CA GLN A 369 -6.06 -28.56 -5.99
C GLN A 369 -6.66 -29.71 -6.80
N PRO A 370 -7.21 -29.43 -7.98
CA PRO A 370 -8.14 -30.35 -8.57
C PRO A 370 -7.40 -31.56 -9.06
N ALA A 371 -8.12 -32.64 -9.06
CA ALA A 371 -7.73 -33.85 -9.79
C ALA A 371 -7.27 -33.57 -11.24
N TRP A 372 -7.55 -32.41 -11.86
CA TRP A 372 -7.02 -32.04 -13.16
C TRP A 372 -5.53 -31.62 -13.14
N ALA A 373 -5.00 -31.12 -12.02
CA ALA A 373 -3.55 -31.00 -11.88
C ALA A 373 -2.90 -32.39 -11.89
N TRP A 374 -3.64 -33.40 -11.53
CA TRP A 374 -3.30 -34.82 -11.61
C TRP A 374 -3.65 -35.43 -12.98
N ALA A 375 -4.76 -35.00 -13.57
CA ALA A 375 -5.27 -35.49 -14.85
C ALA A 375 -4.57 -34.87 -16.06
N GLY A 376 -3.96 -33.71 -15.95
CA GLY A 376 -3.15 -33.10 -17.02
C GLY A 376 -2.00 -33.99 -17.49
N ASN A 377 -1.49 -34.88 -16.59
CA ASN A 377 -0.52 -35.90 -16.95
C ASN A 377 -1.16 -37.14 -17.63
N LEU A 378 -2.46 -37.29 -17.59
CA LEU A 378 -3.18 -38.44 -18.17
C LEU A 378 -3.72 -38.22 -19.59
N PHE A 379 -3.86 -36.96 -20.01
CA PHE A 379 -4.50 -36.62 -21.29
C PHE A 379 -3.62 -35.89 -22.31
N GLY A 380 -2.26 -35.87 -22.09
CA GLY A 380 -1.31 -35.52 -23.13
C GLY A 380 -1.59 -34.19 -23.86
N TYR A 381 -2.07 -33.18 -23.19
CA TYR A 381 -2.14 -31.82 -23.76
C TYR A 381 -0.74 -31.23 -23.76
N GLU A 382 -0.01 -31.41 -24.86
CA GLU A 382 1.14 -30.58 -25.18
C GLU A 382 0.67 -29.15 -25.42
N THR A 383 0.65 -28.35 -24.37
CA THR A 383 0.71 -26.90 -24.54
C THR A 383 2.15 -26.55 -24.83
N ASN A 384 2.42 -25.88 -25.95
CA ASN A 384 3.72 -25.30 -26.31
C ASN A 384 4.13 -24.15 -25.37
N GLY A 385 4.04 -24.34 -24.09
CA GLY A 385 4.48 -23.49 -23.01
C GLY A 385 4.49 -24.31 -21.75
N VAL A 386 5.49 -24.11 -20.90
CA VAL A 386 5.55 -24.73 -19.57
C VAL A 386 4.21 -24.45 -18.89
N ALA A 387 3.40 -25.48 -18.68
CA ALA A 387 2.10 -25.33 -18.08
C ALA A 387 2.24 -24.69 -16.70
N SER A 388 1.39 -23.74 -16.36
CA SER A 388 1.40 -23.04 -15.08
C SER A 388 1.42 -23.98 -13.86
N ALA A 389 0.87 -25.20 -14.03
CA ALA A 389 0.91 -26.28 -13.05
C ALA A 389 2.34 -26.80 -12.77
N ASP A 390 3.22 -26.81 -13.76
CA ASP A 390 4.60 -27.29 -13.58
C ASP A 390 5.46 -26.22 -12.92
N VAL A 391 5.23 -24.95 -13.19
CA VAL A 391 5.84 -23.83 -12.47
C VAL A 391 5.43 -23.85 -11.00
N CYS A 392 4.17 -24.11 -10.69
CA CYS A 392 3.67 -24.22 -9.33
C CYS A 392 4.26 -25.44 -8.59
N LYS A 393 4.49 -26.56 -9.27
CA LYS A 393 5.18 -27.71 -8.69
C LYS A 393 6.65 -27.41 -8.37
N VAL A 394 7.34 -26.71 -9.25
CA VAL A 394 8.73 -26.29 -9.03
C VAL A 394 8.86 -25.39 -7.81
N GLN A 395 7.96 -24.44 -7.61
CA GLN A 395 7.92 -23.62 -6.41
C GLN A 395 7.64 -24.44 -5.14
N ALA A 396 6.71 -25.36 -5.18
CA ALA A 396 6.42 -26.24 -4.05
C ALA A 396 7.59 -27.18 -3.70
N LEU A 397 8.33 -27.65 -4.70
CA LEU A 397 9.52 -28.47 -4.49
C LEU A 397 10.70 -27.67 -3.92
N ASN A 398 10.84 -26.42 -4.34
CA ASN A 398 11.88 -25.53 -3.82
C ASN A 398 11.60 -25.07 -2.37
N ASN A 399 10.35 -25.10 -1.94
CA ASN A 399 9.94 -24.80 -0.56
C ASN A 399 9.87 -26.06 0.33
N ALA A 400 10.11 -27.24 -0.21
CA ALA A 400 10.25 -28.43 0.61
C ALA A 400 11.50 -28.31 1.51
N PRO A 401 11.40 -28.63 2.82
CA PRO A 401 12.56 -28.57 3.69
C PRO A 401 13.65 -29.47 3.10
N VAL A 402 14.81 -28.87 2.85
CA VAL A 402 16.01 -29.63 2.45
C VAL A 402 16.35 -30.55 3.62
N VAL A 403 15.99 -31.80 3.48
CA VAL A 403 16.53 -32.85 4.37
C VAL A 403 17.99 -32.92 4.07
N GLN A 404 18.81 -32.31 4.92
CA GLN A 404 20.25 -32.48 4.84
C GLN A 404 20.58 -33.94 5.08
N PRO A 405 21.50 -34.53 4.32
CA PRO A 405 21.93 -35.92 4.47
C PRO A 405 22.64 -36.19 5.79
#